data_0afbe3c22bba0013c6514c18a331d426
#
_entry.id   0afbe3c22bba0013c6514c18a331d426
#
_cell.length_a   1.000
_cell.length_b   1.000
_cell.length_c   1.000
_cell.angle_alpha   90.00
_cell.angle_beta   90.00
_cell.angle_gamma   90.00
#
_symmetry.space_group_name_H-M   'P 1'
#
loop_
_entity.id
_entity.type
_entity.pdbx_description
1 polymer ?
#
loop_
_entity_poly.entity_id
_entity_poly.type
_entity_poly.pdbx_seq_one_letter_code
_entity_poly.pdbx_strand_id
1 'polypeptide(L)'
;MLAEADRIAQQQQAEHQAQYQQLISQEQQKLASALPDYADEEKGKQLRTDIKSYGKRMGFTDQELGSVVDSRMVQVLHKAMLLDKLEQSNPEVQKRVQKAPKMLKSGTRASSSNSIEQTKKLKAQLRKSGNTRDAQAVFERILG
;
A
#
# COMPACT_ATOMS: atom_id res chain seq x y z
N MET A 1 -42.61 7.42 47.94
CA MET A 1 -42.36 8.20 46.73
C MET A 1 -40.85 8.48 46.48
N LEU A 2 -40.10 9.07 47.43
CA LEU A 2 -38.65 9.32 47.25
C LEU A 2 -37.85 8.02 47.07
N ALA A 3 -38.06 7.01 47.89
CA ALA A 3 -37.36 5.73 47.81
C ALA A 3 -37.62 4.95 46.50
N GLU A 4 -38.76 5.17 45.87
CA GLU A 4 -39.13 4.55 44.61
C GLU A 4 -38.49 5.23 43.42
N ALA A 5 -38.38 6.57 43.46
CA ALA A 5 -37.61 7.36 42.48
C ALA A 5 -36.12 7.02 42.49
N ASP A 6 -35.53 6.89 43.70
CA ASP A 6 -34.14 6.48 43.85
C ASP A 6 -33.87 5.07 43.30
N ARG A 7 -34.80 4.14 43.51
CA ARG A 7 -34.70 2.77 43.00
C ARG A 7 -34.78 2.72 41.48
N ILE A 8 -35.68 3.50 40.87
CA ILE A 8 -35.78 3.61 39.42
C ILE A 8 -34.52 4.24 38.83
N ALA A 9 -34.00 5.31 39.45
CA ALA A 9 -32.75 5.94 38.99
C ALA A 9 -31.55 4.99 39.07
N GLN A 10 -31.40 4.22 40.14
CA GLN A 10 -30.39 3.20 40.29
C GLN A 10 -30.51 2.09 39.23
N GLN A 11 -31.75 1.64 38.97
CA GLN A 11 -31.98 0.62 37.95
C GLN A 11 -31.64 1.13 36.55
N GLN A 12 -32.05 2.34 36.19
CA GLN A 12 -31.71 2.96 34.91
C GLN A 12 -30.20 3.14 34.76
N GLN A 13 -29.52 3.53 35.83
CA GLN A 13 -28.06 3.68 35.81
C GLN A 13 -27.36 2.32 35.63
N ALA A 14 -27.84 1.27 36.29
CA ALA A 14 -27.31 -0.08 36.11
C ALA A 14 -27.54 -0.62 34.68
N GLU A 15 -28.74 -0.40 34.14
CA GLU A 15 -29.05 -0.77 32.74
C GLU A 15 -28.17 -0.02 31.73
N HIS A 16 -28.00 1.28 31.90
CA HIS A 16 -27.11 2.10 31.06
C HIS A 16 -25.68 1.59 31.11
N GLN A 17 -25.20 1.27 32.31
CA GLN A 17 -23.84 0.78 32.50
C GLN A 17 -23.65 -0.62 31.87
N ALA A 18 -24.64 -1.50 31.97
CA ALA A 18 -24.62 -2.81 31.31
C ALA A 18 -24.62 -2.69 29.78
N GLN A 19 -25.48 -1.83 29.23
CA GLN A 19 -25.50 -1.55 27.78
C GLN A 19 -24.17 -0.98 27.27
N TYR A 20 -23.56 -0.07 28.01
CA TYR A 20 -22.27 0.50 27.67
C TYR A 20 -21.15 -0.54 27.68
N GLN A 21 -21.11 -1.40 28.69
CA GLN A 21 -20.16 -2.52 28.76
C GLN A 21 -20.33 -3.48 27.58
N GLN A 22 -21.59 -3.78 27.22
CA GLN A 22 -21.90 -4.63 26.08
C GLN A 22 -21.43 -4.01 24.77
N LEU A 23 -21.65 -2.71 24.58
CA LEU A 23 -21.16 -1.95 23.41
C LEU A 23 -19.65 -2.02 23.32
N ILE A 24 -18.92 -1.74 24.40
CA ILE A 24 -17.44 -1.83 24.42
C ILE A 24 -16.98 -3.22 24.02
N SER A 25 -17.59 -4.27 24.57
CA SER A 25 -17.23 -5.65 24.23
C SER A 25 -17.44 -5.97 22.74
N GLN A 26 -18.56 -5.53 22.17
CA GLN A 26 -18.85 -5.72 20.75
C GLN A 26 -17.84 -4.96 19.86
N GLU A 27 -17.53 -3.72 20.20
CA GLU A 27 -16.57 -2.92 19.44
C GLU A 27 -15.14 -3.49 19.55
N GLN A 28 -14.76 -4.03 20.70
CA GLN A 28 -13.48 -4.73 20.87
C GLN A 28 -13.41 -5.99 20.00
N GLN A 29 -14.48 -6.78 19.91
CA GLN A 29 -14.54 -7.95 19.03
C GLN A 29 -14.44 -7.57 17.55
N LYS A 30 -15.15 -6.52 17.13
CA LYS A 30 -15.06 -5.98 15.76
C LYS A 30 -13.62 -5.52 15.45
N LEU A 31 -12.98 -4.83 16.40
CA LEU A 31 -11.62 -4.34 16.24
C LEU A 31 -10.63 -5.49 16.16
N ALA A 32 -10.73 -6.51 17.01
CA ALA A 32 -9.91 -7.71 16.98
C ALA A 32 -10.04 -8.47 15.65
N SER A 33 -11.25 -8.54 15.10
CA SER A 33 -11.49 -9.15 13.80
C SER A 33 -10.91 -8.35 12.63
N ALA A 34 -10.95 -7.01 12.71
CA ALA A 34 -10.44 -6.13 11.67
C ALA A 34 -8.92 -5.93 11.74
N LEU A 35 -8.35 -5.97 12.93
CA LEU A 35 -6.92 -5.78 13.21
C LEU A 35 -6.45 -6.91 14.17
N PRO A 36 -6.08 -8.09 13.65
CA PRO A 36 -5.63 -9.22 14.48
C PRO A 36 -4.44 -8.86 15.38
N ASP A 37 -3.49 -8.06 14.90
CA ASP A 37 -2.35 -7.59 15.68
C ASP A 37 -2.75 -6.73 16.88
N TYR A 38 -3.93 -6.10 16.85
CA TYR A 38 -4.46 -5.32 17.97
C TYR A 38 -4.90 -6.19 19.15
N ALA A 39 -5.34 -7.42 18.86
CA ALA A 39 -5.76 -8.40 19.85
C ALA A 39 -4.57 -9.18 20.46
N ASP A 40 -3.42 -9.18 19.80
CA ASP A 40 -2.17 -9.78 20.32
C ASP A 40 -1.70 -9.04 21.58
N GLU A 41 -1.15 -9.78 22.54
CA GLU A 41 -0.78 -9.21 23.83
C GLU A 41 0.41 -8.25 23.75
N GLU A 42 1.46 -8.62 23.01
CA GLU A 42 2.66 -7.79 22.86
C GLU A 42 2.52 -6.78 21.73
N LYS A 43 2.16 -7.22 20.54
CA LYS A 43 1.97 -6.37 19.37
C LYS A 43 0.85 -5.35 19.57
N GLY A 44 -0.23 -5.79 20.23
CA GLY A 44 -1.36 -4.92 20.52
C GLY A 44 -1.02 -3.78 21.47
N LYS A 45 -0.16 -4.00 22.46
CA LYS A 45 0.33 -2.91 23.32
C LYS A 45 1.10 -1.86 22.52
N GLN A 46 2.02 -2.32 21.67
CA GLN A 46 2.79 -1.42 20.83
C GLN A 46 1.90 -0.68 19.85
N LEU A 47 0.99 -1.40 19.18
CA LEU A 47 0.07 -0.82 18.20
C LEU A 47 -0.86 0.24 18.81
N ARG A 48 -1.40 -0.01 20.01
CA ARG A 48 -2.20 0.97 20.76
C ARG A 48 -1.41 2.22 21.09
N THR A 49 -0.16 2.06 21.53
CA THR A 49 0.74 3.17 21.83
C THR A 49 1.05 3.99 20.57
N ASP A 50 1.34 3.32 19.47
CA ASP A 50 1.63 3.96 18.18
C ASP A 50 0.43 4.76 17.65
N ILE A 51 -0.78 4.17 17.68
CA ILE A 51 -2.02 4.82 17.25
C ILE A 51 -2.32 6.03 18.13
N LYS A 52 -2.16 5.90 19.46
CA LYS A 52 -2.36 7.00 20.39
C LYS A 52 -1.37 8.15 20.14
N SER A 53 -0.11 7.81 19.94
CA SER A 53 0.96 8.79 19.63
C SER A 53 0.70 9.49 18.30
N TYR A 54 0.22 8.75 17.31
CA TYR A 54 -0.18 9.30 16.02
C TYR A 54 -1.36 10.27 16.16
N GLY A 55 -2.42 9.88 16.88
CA GLY A 55 -3.57 10.75 17.15
C GLY A 55 -3.16 12.07 17.83
N LYS A 56 -2.27 12.01 18.79
CA LYS A 56 -1.71 13.23 19.44
C LYS A 56 -1.01 14.14 18.45
N ARG A 57 -0.21 13.60 17.53
CA ARG A 57 0.44 14.41 16.47
C ARG A 57 -0.57 15.06 15.53
N MET A 58 -1.72 14.43 15.33
CA MET A 58 -2.83 14.96 14.54
C MET A 58 -3.66 16.02 15.30
N GLY A 59 -3.35 16.27 16.59
CA GLY A 59 -4.00 17.28 17.41
C GLY A 59 -5.10 16.75 18.33
N PHE A 60 -5.31 15.44 18.41
CA PHE A 60 -6.26 14.86 19.37
C PHE A 60 -5.69 14.88 20.79
N THR A 61 -6.53 15.21 21.75
CA THR A 61 -6.20 15.15 23.18
C THR A 61 -6.27 13.71 23.71
N ASP A 62 -5.62 13.46 24.86
CA ASP A 62 -5.71 12.16 25.54
C ASP A 62 -7.14 11.79 25.92
N GLN A 63 -7.96 12.80 26.25
CA GLN A 63 -9.35 12.61 26.64
C GLN A 63 -10.20 12.18 25.42
N GLU A 64 -10.03 12.84 24.29
CA GLU A 64 -10.72 12.46 23.04
C GLU A 64 -10.36 11.04 22.61
N LEU A 65 -9.05 10.72 22.58
CA LEU A 65 -8.58 9.39 22.23
C LEU A 65 -9.03 8.31 23.22
N GLY A 66 -9.13 8.65 24.51
CA GLY A 66 -9.62 7.74 25.55
C GLY A 66 -11.12 7.50 25.49
N SER A 67 -11.90 8.43 24.93
CA SER A 67 -13.35 8.33 24.78
C SER A 67 -13.78 7.60 23.50
N VAL A 68 -12.85 7.25 22.61
CA VAL A 68 -13.15 6.53 21.37
C VAL A 68 -13.53 5.09 21.68
N VAL A 69 -14.81 4.78 21.57
CA VAL A 69 -15.35 3.42 21.70
C VAL A 69 -15.53 2.77 20.34
N ASP A 70 -15.82 3.54 19.29
CA ASP A 70 -16.09 3.04 17.94
C ASP A 70 -14.80 2.45 17.30
N SER A 71 -14.83 1.15 17.03
CA SER A 71 -13.75 0.41 16.39
C SER A 71 -13.33 0.98 15.03
N ARG A 72 -14.25 1.61 14.29
CA ARG A 72 -13.99 2.22 12.98
C ARG A 72 -13.04 3.40 13.09
N MET A 73 -13.18 4.21 14.15
CA MET A 73 -12.26 5.34 14.40
C MET A 73 -10.83 4.86 14.61
N VAL A 74 -10.64 3.79 15.38
CA VAL A 74 -9.32 3.18 15.60
C VAL A 74 -8.74 2.65 14.29
N GLN A 75 -9.56 2.00 13.46
CA GLN A 75 -9.14 1.51 12.14
C GLN A 75 -8.73 2.66 11.20
N VAL A 76 -9.46 3.77 11.21
CA VAL A 76 -9.13 4.96 10.40
C VAL A 76 -7.80 5.56 10.85
N LEU A 77 -7.59 5.76 12.16
CA LEU A 77 -6.34 6.27 12.71
C LEU A 77 -5.16 5.34 12.38
N HIS A 78 -5.36 4.03 12.48
CA HIS A 78 -4.34 3.05 12.10
C HIS A 78 -3.96 3.14 10.62
N LYS A 79 -4.95 3.20 9.71
CA LYS A 79 -4.71 3.33 8.27
C LYS A 79 -4.00 4.64 7.92
N ALA A 80 -4.41 5.74 8.54
CA ALA A 80 -3.77 7.04 8.36
C ALA A 80 -2.31 7.02 8.84
N MET A 81 -2.04 6.41 10.00
CA MET A 81 -0.69 6.22 10.52
C MET A 81 0.18 5.39 9.57
N LEU A 82 -0.36 4.31 8.98
CA LEU A 82 0.37 3.49 8.02
C LEU A 82 0.67 4.25 6.72
N LEU A 83 -0.27 5.07 6.25
CA LEU A 83 -0.08 5.92 5.07
C LEU A 83 1.06 6.91 5.30
N ASP A 84 1.05 7.61 6.43
CA ASP A 84 2.12 8.55 6.79
C ASP A 84 3.49 7.86 6.89
N LYS A 85 3.56 6.68 7.50
CA LYS A 85 4.79 5.88 7.55
C LYS A 85 5.27 5.52 6.14
N LEU A 86 4.36 5.17 5.24
CA LEU A 86 4.66 4.83 3.86
C LEU A 86 5.19 6.06 3.10
N GLU A 87 4.55 7.21 3.25
CA GLU A 87 4.97 8.47 2.61
C GLU A 87 6.35 8.91 3.09
N GLN A 88 6.62 8.79 4.39
CA GLN A 88 7.93 9.11 4.97
C GLN A 88 9.03 8.13 4.50
N SER A 89 8.71 6.87 4.24
CA SER A 89 9.66 5.88 3.71
C SER A 89 9.93 6.04 2.21
N ASN A 90 9.03 6.67 1.47
CA ASN A 90 9.09 6.82 0.02
C ASN A 90 10.38 7.52 -0.47
N PRO A 91 10.87 8.64 0.13
CA PRO A 91 12.13 9.27 -0.27
C PRO A 91 13.36 8.37 -0.04
N GLU A 92 13.34 7.51 0.97
CA GLU A 92 14.42 6.53 1.17
C GLU A 92 14.38 5.41 0.13
N VAL A 93 13.20 4.95 -0.22
CA VAL A 93 13.00 3.96 -1.29
C VAL A 93 13.47 4.53 -2.62
N GLN A 94 13.12 5.78 -2.95
CA GLN A 94 13.59 6.46 -4.16
C GLN A 94 15.13 6.60 -4.18
N LYS A 95 15.75 6.96 -3.06
CA LYS A 95 17.22 7.01 -2.95
C LYS A 95 17.86 5.64 -3.14
N ARG A 96 17.25 4.57 -2.61
CA ARG A 96 17.75 3.19 -2.82
C ARG A 96 17.62 2.75 -4.26
N VAL A 97 16.50 3.07 -4.93
CA VAL A 97 16.29 2.77 -6.35
C VAL A 97 17.28 3.54 -7.23
N GLN A 98 17.58 4.81 -6.92
CA GLN A 98 18.59 5.59 -7.64
C GLN A 98 20.02 5.06 -7.45
N LYS A 99 20.32 4.50 -6.27
CA LYS A 99 21.63 3.89 -5.95
C LYS A 99 21.74 2.44 -6.38
N ALA A 100 20.61 1.78 -6.69
CA ALA A 100 20.64 0.42 -7.21
C ALA A 100 21.43 0.40 -8.53
N PRO A 101 22.35 -0.55 -8.71
CA PRO A 101 23.05 -0.69 -9.97
C PRO A 101 22.00 -0.85 -11.07
N LYS A 102 22.09 0.01 -12.10
CA LYS A 102 21.20 -0.12 -13.26
C LYS A 102 21.32 -1.54 -13.78
N MET A 103 20.25 -2.31 -13.68
CA MET A 103 20.19 -3.60 -14.34
C MET A 103 20.47 -3.33 -15.80
N LEU A 104 21.66 -3.74 -16.24
CA LEU A 104 21.99 -3.78 -17.65
C LEU A 104 20.90 -4.64 -18.27
N LYS A 105 20.06 -4.03 -19.10
CA LYS A 105 19.13 -4.79 -19.93
C LYS A 105 19.97 -5.86 -20.59
N SER A 106 19.64 -7.12 -20.34
CA SER A 106 20.27 -8.26 -20.99
C SER A 106 20.40 -7.89 -22.46
N GLY A 107 21.64 -7.74 -22.93
CA GLY A 107 21.92 -7.11 -24.21
C GLY A 107 21.04 -7.76 -25.28
N THR A 108 20.21 -6.98 -25.90
CA THR A 108 19.66 -7.31 -27.21
C THR A 108 20.86 -7.74 -28.04
N ARG A 109 20.95 -9.02 -28.40
CA ARG A 109 22.03 -9.58 -29.22
C ARG A 109 22.38 -8.57 -30.29
N ALA A 110 23.62 -8.11 -30.31
CA ALA A 110 24.18 -7.21 -31.32
C ALA A 110 24.08 -7.76 -32.78
N SER A 111 23.56 -8.97 -32.93
CA SER A 111 23.33 -9.67 -34.18
C SER A 111 22.23 -9.11 -35.06
N SER A 112 21.22 -8.42 -34.51
CA SER A 112 20.10 -7.95 -35.33
C SER A 112 20.35 -6.60 -36.01
N SER A 113 21.16 -5.71 -35.44
CA SER A 113 21.42 -4.39 -36.04
C SER A 113 22.27 -4.52 -37.33
N ASN A 114 23.33 -5.35 -37.30
CA ASN A 114 24.16 -5.61 -38.48
C ASN A 114 23.39 -6.26 -39.62
N SER A 115 22.46 -7.18 -39.31
CA SER A 115 21.60 -7.84 -40.30
C SER A 115 20.65 -6.84 -40.98
N ILE A 116 20.03 -5.95 -40.19
CA ILE A 116 19.12 -4.92 -40.70
C ILE A 116 19.84 -3.87 -41.55
N GLU A 117 21.05 -3.44 -41.13
CA GLU A 117 21.84 -2.50 -41.92
C GLU A 117 22.33 -3.08 -43.25
N GLN A 118 22.78 -4.33 -43.27
CA GLN A 118 23.16 -5.01 -44.50
C GLN A 118 21.97 -5.15 -45.45
N THR A 119 20.81 -5.53 -44.95
CA THR A 119 19.57 -5.61 -45.77
C THR A 119 19.17 -4.26 -46.33
N LYS A 120 19.33 -3.16 -45.59
CA LYS A 120 19.09 -1.79 -46.06
C LYS A 120 20.07 -1.41 -47.19
N LYS A 121 21.35 -1.73 -47.04
CA LYS A 121 22.35 -1.48 -48.07
C LYS A 121 22.05 -2.23 -49.37
N LEU A 122 21.74 -3.52 -49.32
CA LEU A 122 21.37 -4.32 -50.48
C LEU A 122 20.12 -3.79 -51.17
N LYS A 123 19.07 -3.40 -50.41
CA LYS A 123 17.88 -2.76 -51.01
C LYS A 123 18.18 -1.40 -51.66
N ALA A 124 19.09 -0.61 -51.08
CA ALA A 124 19.50 0.66 -51.67
C ALA A 124 20.29 0.48 -52.96
N GLN A 125 21.15 -0.57 -53.02
CA GLN A 125 21.87 -0.93 -54.20
C GLN A 125 20.95 -1.44 -55.32
N LEU A 126 19.99 -2.29 -55.00
CA LEU A 126 18.96 -2.75 -55.94
C LEU A 126 18.16 -1.58 -56.56
N ARG A 127 17.81 -0.58 -55.74
CA ARG A 127 17.10 0.63 -56.22
C ARG A 127 17.92 1.46 -57.21
N LYS A 128 19.25 1.44 -57.08
CA LYS A 128 20.14 2.20 -57.95
C LYS A 128 20.48 1.44 -59.24
N SER A 129 20.70 0.12 -59.16
CA SER A 129 21.15 -0.69 -60.29
C SER A 129 20.02 -1.29 -61.14
N GLY A 130 18.87 -1.58 -60.49
CA GLY A 130 17.75 -2.29 -61.14
C GLY A 130 18.09 -3.69 -61.65
N ASN A 131 19.23 -4.25 -61.22
CA ASN A 131 19.80 -5.45 -61.77
C ASN A 131 19.23 -6.70 -61.07
N THR A 132 18.97 -7.76 -61.85
CA THR A 132 18.46 -9.05 -61.35
C THR A 132 19.42 -9.71 -60.35
N ARG A 133 20.73 -9.52 -60.46
CA ARG A 133 21.74 -9.98 -59.52
C ARG A 133 21.58 -9.35 -58.12
N ASP A 134 21.32 -8.06 -58.06
CA ASP A 134 21.11 -7.34 -56.78
C ASP A 134 19.77 -7.71 -56.19
N ALA A 135 18.74 -8.03 -57.00
CA ALA A 135 17.48 -8.58 -56.55
C ALA A 135 17.67 -9.94 -55.88
N GLN A 136 18.45 -10.82 -56.50
CA GLN A 136 18.75 -12.15 -55.96
C GLN A 136 19.43 -12.06 -54.61
N ALA A 137 20.44 -11.18 -54.44
CA ALA A 137 21.15 -10.96 -53.16
C ALA A 137 20.19 -10.46 -52.02
N VAL A 138 19.20 -9.65 -52.35
CA VAL A 138 18.18 -9.23 -51.39
C VAL A 138 17.28 -10.39 -50.98
N PHE A 139 16.86 -11.22 -51.96
CA PHE A 139 16.00 -12.40 -51.69
C PHE A 139 16.71 -13.43 -50.84
N GLU A 140 17.97 -13.77 -51.19
CA GLU A 140 18.78 -14.75 -50.41
C GLU A 140 18.96 -14.27 -48.96
N ARG A 141 19.09 -12.98 -48.74
CA ARG A 141 19.23 -12.42 -47.40
C ARG A 141 17.94 -12.38 -46.56
N ILE A 142 16.80 -12.36 -47.21
CA ILE A 142 15.48 -12.31 -46.54
C ILE A 142 14.97 -13.73 -46.25
N LEU A 143 15.25 -14.68 -47.11
CA LEU A 143 14.70 -16.04 -47.07
C LEU A 143 15.65 -17.04 -46.40
N GLY A 144 16.97 -16.77 -46.30
CA GLY A 144 17.94 -17.61 -45.63
C GLY A 144 18.26 -17.08 -44.23
#